data_74a334db084012d8c3376766c5463d2a
#
_entry.id   74a334db084012d8c3376766c5463d2a
#
_cell.length_a   1.000
_cell.length_b   1.000
_cell.length_c   1.000
_cell.angle_alpha   90.00
_cell.angle_beta   90.00
_cell.angle_gamma   90.00
#
_symmetry.space_group_name_H-M   'P 1'
#
loop_
_entity.id
_entity.type
_entity.pdbx_description
1 polymer ?
#
loop_
_entity_poly.entity_id
_entity_poly.type
_entity_poly.pdbx_seq_one_letter_code
_entity_poly.pdbx_strand_id
1 'polypeptide(L)'
;MKAHAELKNLLKGKKIQAFVKDMCLHAYPWTERIPVEYLEYKIFEEFRLRESTGEKTRIGLDKKLQVIPDVILFIKPGYRALNQGHCFTIALEIKEFKEDLMRDEKLWKYVGWTDFFFIAVPDDLTQYAFEKIVEVNNEHPETLSKIGVLGLETGELYSHPQRSEVSIEKQNLVLQNAVYNYAFKDAKTIFFTPEELPA
;
A
#
# COMPACT_ATOMS: atom_id res chain seq x y z
N MET A 1 -11.96 2.92 -14.97
CA MET A 1 -11.75 4.39 -15.05
C MET A 1 -12.52 5.19 -13.99
N LYS A 2 -13.71 4.75 -13.54
CA LYS A 2 -14.51 5.47 -12.52
C LYS A 2 -13.87 5.35 -11.12
N ALA A 3 -13.48 4.16 -10.68
CA ALA A 3 -12.89 3.95 -9.36
C ALA A 3 -11.50 4.61 -9.20
N HIS A 4 -10.69 4.65 -10.25
CA HIS A 4 -9.44 5.44 -10.23
C HIS A 4 -9.69 6.94 -10.05
N ALA A 5 -10.78 7.48 -10.61
CA ALA A 5 -11.19 8.86 -10.38
C ALA A 5 -11.70 9.06 -8.94
N GLU A 6 -12.46 8.11 -8.42
CA GLU A 6 -12.96 8.10 -7.04
C GLU A 6 -11.82 7.96 -6.03
N LEU A 7 -10.83 7.08 -6.30
CA LEU A 7 -9.61 7.03 -5.50
C LEU A 7 -8.88 8.38 -5.49
N LYS A 8 -8.70 9.01 -6.65
CA LYS A 8 -8.09 10.35 -6.70
C LYS A 8 -8.88 11.38 -5.90
N ASN A 9 -10.19 11.23 -5.81
CA ASN A 9 -11.03 12.08 -4.98
C ASN A 9 -10.91 11.71 -3.49
N LEU A 10 -10.82 10.40 -3.17
CA LEU A 10 -10.58 9.92 -1.82
C LEU A 10 -9.22 10.41 -1.29
N LEU A 11 -8.18 10.26 -2.11
CA LEU A 11 -6.80 10.63 -1.76
C LEU A 11 -6.55 12.15 -1.72
N LYS A 12 -7.58 12.97 -1.99
CA LYS A 12 -7.52 14.44 -1.90
C LYS A 12 -8.48 14.97 -0.84
N GLY A 13 -8.00 15.95 -0.10
CA GLY A 13 -8.86 16.72 0.82
C GLY A 13 -9.18 16.01 2.13
N LYS A 14 -10.41 16.23 2.65
CA LYS A 14 -10.78 15.81 4.00
C LYS A 14 -10.94 14.29 4.18
N LYS A 15 -11.30 13.57 3.14
CA LYS A 15 -11.51 12.10 3.21
C LYS A 15 -10.23 11.36 3.52
N ILE A 16 -9.13 11.67 2.80
CA ILE A 16 -7.84 11.06 3.10
C ILE A 16 -7.34 11.42 4.50
N GLN A 17 -7.59 12.65 4.96
CA GLN A 17 -7.22 13.04 6.30
C GLN A 17 -7.99 12.23 7.37
N ALA A 18 -9.28 11.99 7.14
CA ALA A 18 -10.10 11.15 8.03
C ALA A 18 -9.58 9.70 8.04
N PHE A 19 -9.33 9.11 6.86
CA PHE A 19 -8.74 7.79 6.73
C PHE A 19 -7.38 7.68 7.44
N VAL A 20 -6.46 8.61 7.18
CA VAL A 20 -5.14 8.63 7.83
C VAL A 20 -5.29 8.77 9.35
N LYS A 21 -6.21 9.61 9.83
CA LYS A 21 -6.46 9.79 11.27
C LYS A 21 -6.96 8.48 11.91
N ASP A 22 -7.91 7.82 11.27
CA ASP A 22 -8.46 6.56 11.75
C ASP A 22 -7.40 5.45 11.77
N MET A 23 -6.60 5.34 10.71
CA MET A 23 -5.49 4.39 10.65
C MET A 23 -4.38 4.68 11.67
N CYS A 24 -4.09 5.97 11.96
CA CYS A 24 -3.17 6.33 13.03
C CYS A 24 -3.71 5.87 14.38
N LEU A 25 -4.99 6.09 14.65
CA LEU A 25 -5.64 5.66 15.88
C LEU A 25 -5.65 4.13 16.02
N HIS A 26 -5.93 3.42 14.92
CA HIS A 26 -5.89 1.96 14.87
C HIS A 26 -4.48 1.40 15.15
N ALA A 27 -3.45 1.96 14.48
CA ALA A 27 -2.07 1.52 14.63
C ALA A 27 -1.47 1.90 16.00
N TYR A 28 -1.84 3.07 16.51
CA TYR A 28 -1.28 3.67 17.72
C TYR A 28 -2.35 4.48 18.47
N PRO A 29 -3.06 3.90 19.45
CA PRO A 29 -4.15 4.56 20.19
C PRO A 29 -3.77 5.91 20.83
N TRP A 30 -2.50 6.13 21.19
CA TRP A 30 -2.02 7.40 21.74
C TRP A 30 -2.15 8.57 20.73
N THR A 31 -2.35 8.30 19.44
CA THR A 31 -2.52 9.34 18.40
C THR A 31 -3.88 10.05 18.46
N GLU A 32 -4.81 9.58 19.29
CA GLU A 32 -6.12 10.23 19.50
C GLU A 32 -5.99 11.73 19.76
N ARG A 33 -4.98 12.11 20.56
CA ARG A 33 -4.72 13.49 20.97
C ARG A 33 -3.92 14.32 19.97
N ILE A 34 -3.49 13.71 18.84
CA ILE A 34 -2.73 14.42 17.82
C ILE A 34 -3.71 15.12 16.86
N PRO A 35 -3.63 16.46 16.74
CA PRO A 35 -4.37 17.18 15.71
C PRO A 35 -4.04 16.67 14.30
N VAL A 36 -5.03 16.67 13.41
CA VAL A 36 -4.90 16.10 12.05
C VAL A 36 -3.80 16.81 11.24
N GLU A 37 -3.60 18.10 11.47
CA GLU A 37 -2.56 18.90 10.81
C GLU A 37 -1.11 18.48 11.12
N TYR A 38 -0.90 17.69 12.18
CA TYR A 38 0.41 17.12 12.52
C TYR A 38 0.62 15.71 12.00
N LEU A 39 -0.39 15.13 11.33
CA LEU A 39 -0.26 13.85 10.66
C LEU A 39 0.35 14.08 9.28
N GLU A 40 1.52 13.52 9.05
CA GLU A 40 2.20 13.61 7.77
C GLU A 40 2.03 12.30 7.00
N TYR A 41 1.73 12.40 5.70
CA TYR A 41 1.65 11.23 4.83
C TYR A 41 2.16 11.56 3.43
N LYS A 42 2.63 10.52 2.74
CA LYS A 42 3.01 10.56 1.33
C LYS A 42 2.29 9.45 0.57
N ILE A 43 1.85 9.76 -0.64
CA ILE A 43 1.09 8.86 -1.50
C ILE A 43 1.94 8.56 -2.73
N PHE A 44 2.04 7.28 -3.07
CA PHE A 44 2.68 6.79 -4.29
C PHE A 44 1.68 5.92 -5.06
N GLU A 45 1.39 6.28 -6.31
CA GLU A 45 0.53 5.51 -7.21
C GLU A 45 1.37 4.50 -8.01
N GLU A 46 0.78 3.35 -8.37
CA GLU A 46 1.40 2.28 -9.17
C GLU A 46 2.79 1.85 -8.68
N PHE A 47 2.86 1.51 -7.42
CA PHE A 47 4.13 1.27 -6.74
C PHE A 47 4.64 -0.15 -6.99
N ARG A 48 5.73 -0.31 -7.74
CA ARG A 48 6.28 -1.61 -8.12
C ARG A 48 7.17 -2.19 -7.05
N LEU A 49 6.79 -3.33 -6.50
CA LEU A 49 7.57 -4.11 -5.55
C LEU A 49 8.03 -5.41 -6.20
N ARG A 50 9.29 -5.77 -6.01
CA ARG A 50 9.88 -6.98 -6.59
C ARG A 50 10.77 -7.67 -5.56
N GLU A 51 10.55 -8.93 -5.37
CA GLU A 51 11.34 -9.80 -4.52
C GLU A 51 11.89 -10.98 -5.33
N SER A 52 13.16 -11.37 -5.09
CA SER A 52 13.68 -12.59 -5.67
C SER A 52 13.00 -13.79 -5.01
N THR A 53 12.49 -14.72 -5.80
CA THR A 53 11.91 -15.97 -5.28
C THR A 53 12.95 -17.03 -4.96
N GLY A 54 14.23 -16.76 -5.24
CA GLY A 54 15.31 -17.77 -5.16
C GLY A 54 15.28 -18.78 -6.29
N GLU A 55 14.24 -18.80 -7.12
CA GLU A 55 14.15 -19.65 -8.29
C GLU A 55 14.76 -19.01 -9.53
N LYS A 56 15.28 -19.84 -10.44
CA LYS A 56 15.82 -19.35 -11.70
C LYS A 56 14.88 -19.60 -12.87
N THR A 57 14.85 -18.66 -13.80
CA THR A 57 14.17 -18.82 -15.10
C THR A 57 14.95 -19.83 -15.96
N ARG A 58 14.34 -20.27 -17.08
CA ARG A 58 15.01 -21.14 -18.06
C ARG A 58 16.32 -20.56 -18.62
N ILE A 59 16.50 -19.25 -18.60
CA ILE A 59 17.72 -18.57 -19.05
C ILE A 59 18.64 -18.17 -17.89
N GLY A 60 18.42 -18.72 -16.69
CA GLY A 60 19.29 -18.54 -15.52
C GLY A 60 19.10 -17.23 -14.74
N LEU A 61 18.14 -16.39 -15.11
CA LEU A 61 17.80 -15.17 -14.36
C LEU A 61 16.93 -15.52 -13.14
N ASP A 62 17.07 -14.75 -12.07
CA ASP A 62 16.21 -14.91 -10.89
C ASP A 62 14.75 -14.62 -11.25
N LYS A 63 13.88 -15.55 -10.91
CA LYS A 63 12.45 -15.27 -10.90
C LYS A 63 12.16 -14.25 -9.81
N LYS A 64 11.32 -13.28 -10.12
CA LYS A 64 10.90 -12.25 -9.17
C LYS A 64 9.41 -12.33 -8.95
N LEU A 65 9.01 -12.38 -7.70
CA LEU A 65 7.65 -12.07 -7.31
C LEU A 65 7.46 -10.55 -7.47
N GLN A 66 6.53 -10.15 -8.30
CA GLN A 66 6.19 -8.75 -8.49
C GLN A 66 4.77 -8.51 -8.02
N VAL A 67 4.61 -7.50 -7.17
CA VAL A 67 3.32 -6.93 -6.82
C VAL A 67 3.34 -5.44 -7.14
N ILE A 68 2.21 -4.92 -7.59
CA ILE A 68 2.07 -3.51 -7.96
C ILE A 68 0.76 -3.05 -7.32
N PRO A 69 0.77 -2.67 -6.03
CA PRO A 69 -0.41 -2.06 -5.45
C PRO A 69 -0.70 -0.73 -6.16
N ASP A 70 -1.98 -0.44 -6.33
CA ASP A 70 -2.40 0.80 -6.98
C ASP A 70 -1.93 2.02 -6.21
N VAL A 71 -1.90 1.92 -4.88
CA VAL A 71 -1.40 2.99 -4.01
C VAL A 71 -0.61 2.42 -2.83
N ILE A 72 0.48 3.12 -2.47
CA ILE A 72 1.11 2.99 -1.15
C ILE A 72 1.10 4.34 -0.44
N LEU A 73 0.68 4.34 0.83
CA LEU A 73 0.81 5.47 1.74
C LEU A 73 1.93 5.21 2.73
N PHE A 74 2.77 6.21 2.94
CA PHE A 74 3.70 6.28 4.06
C PHE A 74 3.14 7.27 5.06
N ILE A 75 2.96 6.85 6.29
CA ILE A 75 2.31 7.65 7.33
C ILE A 75 3.27 7.86 8.50
N LYS A 76 3.40 9.13 8.90
CA LYS A 76 4.14 9.55 10.08
C LYS A 76 3.16 10.20 11.07
N PRO A 77 2.71 9.46 12.10
CA PRO A 77 1.75 9.96 13.06
C PRO A 77 2.42 10.88 14.08
N GLY A 78 2.56 12.17 13.72
CA GLY A 78 3.08 13.20 14.61
C GLY A 78 4.58 13.44 14.51
N TYR A 79 5.02 14.54 15.15
CA TYR A 79 6.33 15.13 14.98
C TYR A 79 7.51 14.21 15.37
N ARG A 80 7.36 13.40 16.42
CA ARG A 80 8.42 12.51 16.93
C ARG A 80 8.34 11.07 16.44
N ALA A 81 7.34 10.73 15.60
CA ALA A 81 7.07 9.36 15.22
C ALA A 81 8.24 8.68 14.50
N LEU A 82 8.98 9.41 13.65
CA LEU A 82 10.12 8.86 12.94
C LEU A 82 11.22 8.36 13.91
N ASN A 83 11.57 9.18 14.91
CA ASN A 83 12.62 8.86 15.87
C ASN A 83 12.21 7.72 16.83
N GLN A 84 10.91 7.47 16.96
CA GLN A 84 10.35 6.44 17.83
C GLN A 84 9.97 5.16 17.06
N GLY A 85 10.20 5.12 15.75
CA GLY A 85 9.84 3.98 14.91
C GLY A 85 8.32 3.79 14.73
N HIS A 86 7.52 4.83 14.91
CA HIS A 86 6.05 4.77 14.83
C HIS A 86 5.51 5.04 13.42
N CYS A 87 6.38 5.18 12.42
CA CYS A 87 5.93 5.28 11.03
C CYS A 87 5.42 3.93 10.56
N PHE A 88 4.44 3.96 9.65
CA PHE A 88 3.88 2.75 9.06
C PHE A 88 3.45 2.99 7.62
N THR A 89 3.22 1.88 6.92
CA THR A 89 2.85 1.87 5.51
C THR A 89 1.52 1.19 5.29
N ILE A 90 0.76 1.67 4.31
CA ILE A 90 -0.51 1.08 3.87
C ILE A 90 -0.45 0.85 2.37
N ALA A 91 -0.81 -0.35 1.91
CA ALA A 91 -1.08 -0.60 0.50
C ALA A 91 -2.59 -0.66 0.25
N LEU A 92 -3.02 -0.07 -0.87
CA LEU A 92 -4.38 -0.17 -1.38
C LEU A 92 -4.36 -0.83 -2.75
N GLU A 93 -5.21 -1.82 -2.93
CA GLU A 93 -5.53 -2.44 -4.23
C GLU A 93 -6.97 -2.11 -4.59
N ILE A 94 -7.19 -1.54 -5.77
CA ILE A 94 -8.50 -1.05 -6.18
C ILE A 94 -9.18 -2.09 -7.08
N LYS A 95 -10.43 -2.39 -6.76
CA LYS A 95 -11.26 -3.27 -7.59
C LYS A 95 -12.53 -2.54 -7.98
N GLU A 96 -12.61 -2.16 -9.25
CA GLU A 96 -13.69 -1.34 -9.81
C GLU A 96 -14.96 -2.16 -10.10
N PHE A 97 -14.78 -3.46 -10.40
CA PHE A 97 -15.85 -4.35 -10.80
C PHE A 97 -15.81 -5.64 -10.02
N LYS A 98 -17.00 -6.23 -9.80
CA LYS A 98 -17.14 -7.51 -9.14
C LYS A 98 -16.30 -8.61 -9.79
N GLU A 99 -16.32 -8.68 -11.12
CA GLU A 99 -15.60 -9.69 -11.89
C GLU A 99 -14.09 -9.60 -11.71
N ASP A 100 -13.53 -8.38 -11.63
CA ASP A 100 -12.11 -8.14 -11.40
C ASP A 100 -11.73 -8.56 -9.97
N LEU A 101 -12.56 -8.19 -8.99
CA LEU A 101 -12.38 -8.58 -7.60
C LEU A 101 -12.40 -10.10 -7.42
N MET A 102 -13.43 -10.78 -7.96
CA MET A 102 -13.61 -12.22 -7.75
C MET A 102 -12.57 -13.07 -8.50
N ARG A 103 -12.04 -12.58 -9.62
CA ARG A 103 -10.99 -13.25 -10.41
C ARG A 103 -9.57 -12.99 -9.91
N ASP A 104 -9.39 -12.10 -8.95
CA ASP A 104 -8.04 -11.80 -8.47
C ASP A 104 -7.49 -12.92 -7.58
N GLU A 105 -6.58 -13.70 -8.11
CA GLU A 105 -5.86 -14.77 -7.42
C GLU A 105 -4.59 -14.27 -6.72
N LYS A 106 -4.32 -12.96 -6.73
CA LYS A 106 -3.05 -12.39 -6.27
C LYS A 106 -3.16 -11.61 -4.97
N LEU A 107 -4.36 -11.42 -4.42
CA LEU A 107 -4.57 -10.57 -3.24
C LEU A 107 -3.69 -10.97 -2.05
N TRP A 108 -3.47 -12.27 -1.84
CA TRP A 108 -2.60 -12.76 -0.78
C TRP A 108 -1.14 -12.28 -0.92
N LYS A 109 -0.69 -11.99 -2.16
CA LYS A 109 0.69 -11.58 -2.44
C LYS A 109 1.01 -10.18 -1.94
N TYR A 110 0.00 -9.34 -1.74
CA TYR A 110 0.17 -7.98 -1.23
C TYR A 110 0.39 -7.96 0.28
N VAL A 111 -0.12 -8.97 1.00
CA VAL A 111 0.03 -9.09 2.45
C VAL A 111 1.51 -9.26 2.82
N GLY A 112 1.96 -8.50 3.84
CA GLY A 112 3.33 -8.57 4.33
C GLY A 112 4.36 -7.74 3.53
N TRP A 113 3.92 -6.92 2.57
CA TRP A 113 4.76 -5.89 1.95
C TRP A 113 4.67 -4.54 2.68
N THR A 114 3.52 -4.26 3.28
CA THR A 114 3.23 -3.06 4.06
C THR A 114 2.66 -3.47 5.42
N ASP A 115 2.65 -2.54 6.36
CA ASP A 115 2.08 -2.76 7.69
C ASP A 115 0.58 -3.11 7.62
N PHE A 116 -0.15 -2.47 6.70
CA PHE A 116 -1.57 -2.69 6.48
C PHE A 116 -1.88 -2.83 4.99
N PHE A 117 -2.81 -3.71 4.65
CA PHE A 117 -3.27 -3.90 3.29
C PHE A 117 -4.80 -3.82 3.21
N PHE A 118 -5.31 -3.08 2.23
CA PHE A 118 -6.73 -2.92 1.96
C PHE A 118 -7.10 -3.23 0.52
N ILE A 119 -8.26 -3.83 0.35
CA ILE A 119 -8.99 -3.82 -0.90
C ILE A 119 -9.91 -2.59 -0.86
N ALA A 120 -9.75 -1.70 -1.84
CA ALA A 120 -10.59 -0.53 -2.00
C ALA A 120 -11.60 -0.78 -3.12
N VAL A 121 -12.89 -0.72 -2.79
CA VAL A 121 -13.99 -1.05 -3.70
C VAL A 121 -15.07 0.02 -3.67
N PRO A 122 -15.89 0.18 -4.74
CA PRO A 122 -17.18 0.86 -4.63
C PRO A 122 -18.01 0.32 -3.45
N ASP A 123 -18.74 1.18 -2.78
CA ASP A 123 -19.41 0.82 -1.52
C ASP A 123 -20.45 -0.32 -1.70
N ASP A 124 -21.04 -0.44 -2.89
CA ASP A 124 -21.97 -1.52 -3.25
C ASP A 124 -21.26 -2.89 -3.48
N LEU A 125 -19.94 -2.91 -3.60
CA LEU A 125 -19.14 -4.13 -3.75
C LEU A 125 -18.51 -4.63 -2.44
N THR A 126 -18.73 -3.96 -1.32
CA THR A 126 -18.11 -4.31 -0.02
C THR A 126 -18.45 -5.74 0.42
N GLN A 127 -19.67 -6.19 0.21
CA GLN A 127 -20.07 -7.56 0.51
C GLN A 127 -19.24 -8.59 -0.28
N TYR A 128 -19.02 -8.34 -1.57
CA TYR A 128 -18.20 -9.22 -2.41
C TYR A 128 -16.71 -9.18 -2.01
N ALA A 129 -16.24 -8.04 -1.50
CA ALA A 129 -14.88 -7.95 -0.95
C ALA A 129 -14.72 -8.84 0.28
N PHE A 130 -15.70 -8.90 1.17
CA PHE A 130 -15.68 -9.82 2.30
C PHE A 130 -15.73 -11.29 1.87
N GLU A 131 -16.59 -11.64 0.89
CA GLU A 131 -16.64 -13.00 0.33
C GLU A 131 -15.28 -13.41 -0.25
N LYS A 132 -14.64 -12.51 -1.00
CA LYS A 132 -13.30 -12.76 -1.57
C LYS A 132 -12.21 -12.89 -0.50
N ILE A 133 -12.26 -12.10 0.56
CA ILE A 133 -11.32 -12.22 1.69
C ILE A 133 -11.48 -13.59 2.38
N VAL A 134 -12.68 -14.07 2.55
CA VAL A 134 -12.93 -15.42 3.12
C VAL A 134 -12.32 -16.49 2.22
N GLU A 135 -12.51 -16.41 0.90
CA GLU A 135 -11.90 -17.31 -0.08
C GLU A 135 -10.36 -17.29 0.04
N VAL A 136 -9.76 -16.09 0.00
CA VAL A 136 -8.30 -15.91 0.13
C VAL A 136 -7.78 -16.47 1.46
N ASN A 137 -8.46 -16.23 2.57
CA ASN A 137 -8.06 -16.74 3.88
C ASN A 137 -8.14 -18.27 3.98
N ASN A 138 -9.05 -18.90 3.25
CA ASN A 138 -9.17 -20.36 3.20
C ASN A 138 -8.00 -20.99 2.41
N GLU A 139 -7.56 -20.35 1.34
CA GLU A 139 -6.44 -20.79 0.51
C GLU A 139 -5.08 -20.39 1.09
N HIS A 140 -5.02 -19.26 1.77
CA HIS A 140 -3.83 -18.63 2.33
C HIS A 140 -4.06 -18.24 3.80
N PRO A 141 -4.04 -19.19 4.75
CA PRO A 141 -4.36 -18.93 6.17
C PRO A 141 -3.46 -17.87 6.83
N GLU A 142 -2.26 -17.65 6.31
CA GLU A 142 -1.33 -16.61 6.76
C GLU A 142 -1.86 -15.17 6.54
N THR A 143 -2.89 -15.00 5.70
CA THR A 143 -3.56 -13.72 5.43
C THR A 143 -4.71 -13.41 6.38
N LEU A 144 -5.05 -14.34 7.25
CA LEU A 144 -6.19 -14.21 8.16
C LEU A 144 -6.15 -12.89 8.94
N SER A 145 -7.23 -12.13 8.87
CA SER A 145 -7.38 -10.80 9.49
C SER A 145 -6.40 -9.72 9.02
N LYS A 146 -5.63 -9.96 7.94
CA LYS A 146 -4.62 -9.00 7.44
C LYS A 146 -5.08 -8.19 6.24
N ILE A 147 -6.29 -8.41 5.74
CA ILE A 147 -6.87 -7.68 4.62
C ILE A 147 -8.07 -6.87 5.12
N GLY A 148 -8.00 -5.56 4.94
CA GLY A 148 -9.09 -4.64 5.25
C GLY A 148 -9.94 -4.30 4.03
N VAL A 149 -11.09 -3.68 4.25
CA VAL A 149 -12.00 -3.21 3.21
C VAL A 149 -12.26 -1.72 3.37
N LEU A 150 -12.04 -0.96 2.30
CA LEU A 150 -12.25 0.48 2.20
C LEU A 150 -13.29 0.80 1.12
N GLY A 151 -14.33 1.55 1.46
CA GLY A 151 -15.30 2.08 0.51
C GLY A 151 -14.76 3.32 -0.20
N LEU A 152 -14.87 3.34 -1.52
CA LEU A 152 -14.31 4.43 -2.34
C LEU A 152 -15.18 5.69 -2.34
N GLU A 153 -16.51 5.54 -2.35
CA GLU A 153 -17.41 6.69 -2.40
C GLU A 153 -17.49 7.42 -1.05
N THR A 154 -17.66 6.67 0.03
CA THR A 154 -17.77 7.24 1.38
C THR A 154 -16.42 7.51 2.03
N GLY A 155 -15.39 6.71 1.71
CA GLY A 155 -14.12 6.66 2.43
C GLY A 155 -14.23 5.91 3.76
N GLU A 156 -15.30 5.12 3.95
CA GLU A 156 -15.55 4.37 5.17
C GLU A 156 -14.68 3.12 5.23
N LEU A 157 -14.11 2.85 6.40
CA LEU A 157 -13.41 1.61 6.71
C LEU A 157 -14.42 0.58 7.20
N TYR A 158 -14.77 -0.36 6.32
CA TYR A 158 -15.69 -1.47 6.64
C TYR A 158 -15.01 -2.54 7.49
N SER A 159 -13.69 -2.69 7.37
CA SER A 159 -12.91 -3.52 8.28
C SER A 159 -11.46 -3.02 8.41
N HIS A 160 -10.92 -3.15 9.62
CA HIS A 160 -9.53 -2.83 9.91
C HIS A 160 -8.69 -4.10 9.88
N PRO A 161 -7.63 -4.17 9.06
CA PRO A 161 -6.74 -5.31 9.06
C PRO A 161 -5.82 -5.28 10.27
N GLN A 162 -5.42 -6.45 10.74
CA GLN A 162 -4.31 -6.55 11.68
C GLN A 162 -3.00 -6.13 11.00
N ARG A 163 -2.09 -5.55 11.80
CA ARG A 163 -0.77 -5.17 11.33
C ARG A 163 0.00 -6.41 10.88
N SER A 164 0.57 -6.35 9.67
CA SER A 164 1.42 -7.39 9.15
C SER A 164 2.85 -7.26 9.70
N GLU A 165 3.51 -8.39 9.95
CA GLU A 165 4.94 -8.43 10.19
C GLU A 165 5.67 -8.31 8.85
N VAL A 166 6.26 -7.14 8.58
CA VAL A 166 7.02 -6.89 7.35
C VAL A 166 8.49 -7.15 7.63
N SER A 167 9.11 -8.05 6.86
CA SER A 167 10.55 -8.31 7.02
C SER A 167 11.39 -7.07 6.72
N ILE A 168 12.57 -6.98 7.33
CA ILE A 168 13.49 -5.85 7.12
C ILE A 168 13.86 -5.72 5.64
N GLU A 169 14.03 -6.83 4.93
CA GLU A 169 14.33 -6.85 3.50
C GLU A 169 13.21 -6.21 2.70
N LYS A 170 11.95 -6.55 2.98
CA LYS A 170 10.79 -5.96 2.32
C LYS A 170 10.62 -4.48 2.67
N GLN A 171 10.81 -4.11 3.93
CA GLN A 171 10.80 -2.70 4.35
C GLN A 171 11.85 -1.89 3.57
N ASN A 172 13.08 -2.41 3.45
CA ASN A 172 14.14 -1.76 2.69
C ASN A 172 13.79 -1.63 1.20
N LEU A 173 13.20 -2.67 0.58
CA LEU A 173 12.74 -2.61 -0.81
C LEU A 173 11.65 -1.56 -1.02
N VAL A 174 10.69 -1.48 -0.10
CA VAL A 174 9.63 -0.46 -0.13
C VAL A 174 10.22 0.94 -0.01
N LEU A 175 11.13 1.16 0.94
CA LEU A 175 11.80 2.44 1.13
C LEU A 175 12.67 2.83 -0.07
N GLN A 176 13.47 1.92 -0.63
CA GLN A 176 14.29 2.18 -1.81
C GLN A 176 13.44 2.58 -3.01
N ASN A 177 12.32 1.88 -3.24
CA ASN A 177 11.39 2.24 -4.32
C ASN A 177 10.71 3.59 -4.07
N ALA A 178 10.39 3.94 -2.81
CA ALA A 178 9.83 5.24 -2.45
C ALA A 178 10.83 6.36 -2.74
N VAL A 179 12.09 6.19 -2.34
CA VAL A 179 13.17 7.14 -2.61
C VAL A 179 13.37 7.30 -4.12
N TYR A 180 13.40 6.19 -4.86
CA TYR A 180 13.52 6.22 -6.32
C TYR A 180 12.36 6.98 -6.97
N ASN A 181 11.12 6.66 -6.61
CA ASN A 181 9.96 7.34 -7.16
C ASN A 181 9.95 8.83 -6.81
N TYR A 182 10.32 9.19 -5.58
CA TYR A 182 10.39 10.58 -5.15
C TYR A 182 11.50 11.37 -5.86
N ALA A 183 12.69 10.77 -5.97
CA ALA A 183 13.87 11.47 -6.48
C ALA A 183 13.96 11.50 -8.02
N PHE A 184 13.39 10.48 -8.71
CA PHE A 184 13.68 10.26 -10.12
C PHE A 184 12.43 10.24 -11.03
N LYS A 185 11.22 10.04 -10.51
CA LYS A 185 10.03 9.98 -11.37
C LYS A 185 9.69 11.34 -11.99
N ASP A 186 10.01 12.44 -11.28
CA ASP A 186 9.82 13.81 -11.75
C ASP A 186 11.13 14.50 -12.20
N ALA A 187 12.29 13.87 -11.98
CA ALA A 187 13.56 14.37 -12.44
C ALA A 187 13.75 14.02 -13.93
N LYS A 188 14.06 15.01 -14.77
CA LYS A 188 14.62 14.74 -16.09
C LYS A 188 15.85 13.87 -15.87
N THR A 189 15.83 12.64 -16.40
CA THR A 189 16.99 11.74 -16.32
C THR A 189 18.17 12.43 -16.99
N ILE A 190 19.13 12.87 -16.20
CA ILE A 190 20.40 13.39 -16.72
C ILE A 190 21.28 12.17 -16.95
N PHE A 191 21.48 11.79 -18.20
CA PHE A 191 22.46 10.78 -18.56
C PHE A 191 23.82 11.48 -18.61
N PHE A 192 24.69 11.15 -17.65
CA PHE A 192 26.11 11.48 -17.78
C PHE A 192 26.73 10.48 -18.75
N THR A 193 27.31 10.95 -19.81
CA THR A 193 28.23 10.14 -20.64
C THR A 193 29.51 9.89 -19.84
N PRO A 194 30.23 8.77 -20.06
CA PRO A 194 31.48 8.48 -19.33
C PRO A 194 32.55 9.60 -19.47
N GLU A 195 32.45 10.44 -20.51
CA GLU A 195 33.34 11.56 -20.79
C GLU A 195 33.03 12.81 -19.92
N GLU A 196 31.88 12.85 -19.26
CA GLU A 196 31.44 13.97 -18.40
C GLU A 196 31.70 13.72 -16.91
N LEU A 197 32.25 12.56 -16.53
CA LEU A 197 32.67 12.30 -15.18
C LEU A 197 34.02 12.95 -14.91
N PRO A 198 34.17 13.83 -13.91
CA PRO A 198 35.46 14.36 -13.53
C PRO A 198 36.37 13.21 -13.09
N ALA A 199 37.62 13.24 -13.55
CA ALA A 199 38.66 12.28 -13.25
C ALA A 199 39.04 12.29 -11.75
#